data_468985b1ea83a2575147d4782248eeed
#
_entry.id   468985b1ea83a2575147d4782248eeed
#
_cell.length_a   1.000
_cell.length_b   1.000
_cell.length_c   1.000
_cell.angle_alpha   90.00
_cell.angle_beta   90.00
_cell.angle_gamma   90.00
#
_symmetry.space_group_name_H-M   'P 1'
#
loop_
_entity.id
_entity.type
_entity.pdbx_description
1 polymer ?
#
loop_
_entity_poly.entity_id
_entity_poly.type
_entity_poly.pdbx_seq_one_letter_code
_entity_poly.pdbx_strand_id
1 'polypeptide(L)'
;MKATLLILLTCILISCSEEQESSDLIDTDLNNYKESIKTNEYDQDSNDEDDSVSGNKNTNIISSSVKTDAIKELQNCSDFNDSITTVCKEINYASTDNTRQTLNLWIPCKINECSNKQYPVVIHIHGGGFAFGSKLKFPKYNFLKNEIAFASINYRLIPQGQFPVYLHDAKAAIRWIRGNSSKYHIDPNNIGIMGESAGGALTSYLAFTNEIKELIIDDTKVNIEGNVGKYLNESSKIQAAINYFGHADSKKFCSAKMGLDPNCNEKSTFCFACTSPISYIGKSSSPVPYMIIHGTNDTLVPYEHGKLLFEKFSETYLKNQPELSLITIQNGGHGNWDDNTSNKLKDINTNFFVRNLKNDKEIPYEKTKTIISECAKTKSSANLCNEAMK
;
A
#
# COMPACT_ATOMS: atom_id res chain seq x y z
N MET A 1 -8.41 -17.90 -23.35
CA MET A 1 -8.63 -16.68 -22.55
C MET A 1 -9.52 -16.88 -21.31
N LYS A 2 -10.60 -17.66 -21.35
CA LYS A 2 -11.38 -18.01 -20.13
C LYS A 2 -10.67 -19.03 -19.22
N ALA A 3 -9.79 -19.87 -19.76
CA ALA A 3 -9.05 -20.89 -19.01
C ALA A 3 -7.96 -20.30 -18.08
N THR A 4 -7.26 -19.24 -18.50
CA THR A 4 -6.17 -18.63 -17.71
C THR A 4 -6.70 -17.83 -16.51
N LEU A 5 -7.87 -17.21 -16.64
CA LEU A 5 -8.54 -16.53 -15.53
C LEU A 5 -9.08 -17.54 -14.49
N LEU A 6 -9.53 -18.69 -14.96
CA LEU A 6 -9.98 -19.79 -14.10
C LEU A 6 -8.80 -20.40 -13.32
N ILE A 7 -7.61 -20.51 -13.94
CA ILE A 7 -6.40 -21.08 -13.31
C ILE A 7 -5.87 -20.20 -12.19
N LEU A 8 -5.90 -18.87 -12.27
CA LEU A 8 -5.47 -17.99 -11.17
C LEU A 8 -6.54 -17.83 -10.07
N LEU A 9 -7.82 -17.85 -10.41
CA LEU A 9 -8.89 -17.97 -9.40
C LEU A 9 -8.85 -19.38 -8.75
N THR A 10 -8.52 -20.43 -9.50
CA THR A 10 -8.33 -21.77 -8.96
C THR A 10 -7.05 -21.87 -8.13
N CYS A 11 -5.97 -21.15 -8.42
CA CYS A 11 -4.79 -21.11 -7.55
C CYS A 11 -5.08 -20.49 -6.17
N ILE A 12 -6.14 -19.72 -6.03
CA ILE A 12 -6.69 -19.27 -4.74
C ILE A 12 -7.77 -20.25 -4.22
N LEU A 13 -8.35 -21.10 -5.07
CA LEU A 13 -9.53 -21.91 -4.74
C LEU A 13 -9.33 -23.44 -4.80
N ILE A 14 -8.24 -24.00 -5.34
CA ILE A 14 -8.08 -25.45 -5.58
C ILE A 14 -6.90 -26.09 -4.83
N SER A 15 -6.55 -25.69 -3.64
CA SER A 15 -5.62 -26.49 -2.84
C SER A 15 -6.29 -27.33 -1.76
N CYS A 16 -7.49 -27.83 -1.98
CA CYS A 16 -8.17 -28.71 -1.03
C CYS A 16 -9.16 -29.65 -1.72
N SER A 17 -8.67 -30.78 -2.24
CA SER A 17 -9.55 -31.89 -2.61
C SER A 17 -9.08 -33.25 -2.11
N GLU A 18 -8.29 -33.31 -1.03
CA GLU A 18 -8.01 -34.61 -0.38
C GLU A 18 -8.10 -34.60 1.16
N GLU A 19 -8.68 -33.55 1.80
CA GLU A 19 -9.18 -33.68 3.17
C GLU A 19 -10.45 -32.82 3.31
N GLN A 20 -11.57 -33.50 3.41
CA GLN A 20 -12.92 -32.91 3.44
C GLN A 20 -13.18 -32.04 4.68
N GLU A 21 -12.24 -31.97 5.63
CA GLU A 21 -12.29 -31.10 6.82
C GLU A 21 -11.53 -29.78 6.66
N SER A 22 -10.70 -29.62 5.61
CA SER A 22 -9.94 -28.37 5.41
C SER A 22 -10.58 -27.40 4.41
N SER A 23 -11.54 -27.86 3.60
CA SER A 23 -12.25 -27.02 2.61
C SER A 23 -13.15 -25.98 3.29
N ASP A 24 -13.79 -26.33 4.38
CA ASP A 24 -14.67 -25.44 5.14
C ASP A 24 -13.90 -24.33 5.86
N LEU A 25 -12.65 -24.58 6.25
CA LEU A 25 -11.78 -23.58 6.89
C LEU A 25 -11.28 -22.53 5.88
N ILE A 26 -10.93 -22.95 4.67
CA ILE A 26 -10.44 -22.04 3.63
C ILE A 26 -11.57 -21.16 3.05
N ASP A 27 -12.75 -21.74 2.86
CA ASP A 27 -13.94 -20.99 2.46
C ASP A 27 -14.39 -20.04 3.58
N THR A 28 -14.19 -20.39 4.83
CA THR A 28 -14.47 -19.54 5.99
C THR A 28 -13.47 -18.38 6.06
N ASP A 29 -12.18 -18.61 5.87
CA ASP A 29 -11.15 -17.56 5.89
C ASP A 29 -11.26 -16.64 4.66
N LEU A 30 -11.58 -17.16 3.48
CA LEU A 30 -11.83 -16.35 2.31
C LEU A 30 -13.14 -15.55 2.43
N ASN A 31 -14.17 -16.11 3.05
CA ASN A 31 -15.42 -15.41 3.34
C ASN A 31 -15.24 -14.41 4.49
N ASN A 32 -14.48 -14.73 5.53
CA ASN A 32 -14.08 -13.79 6.59
C ASN A 32 -13.21 -12.65 6.04
N TYR A 33 -12.30 -12.92 5.10
CA TYR A 33 -11.56 -11.90 4.38
C TYR A 33 -12.48 -11.03 3.52
N LYS A 34 -13.43 -11.63 2.80
CA LYS A 34 -14.48 -10.90 2.05
C LYS A 34 -15.41 -10.12 2.97
N GLU A 35 -15.74 -10.62 4.15
CA GLU A 35 -16.56 -9.93 5.15
C GLU A 35 -15.76 -8.85 5.89
N SER A 36 -14.49 -9.07 6.23
CA SER A 36 -13.62 -8.02 6.78
C SER A 36 -13.41 -6.86 5.79
N ILE A 37 -13.48 -7.17 4.50
CA ILE A 37 -13.53 -6.16 3.44
C ILE A 37 -14.87 -5.41 3.47
N LYS A 38 -16.00 -6.07 3.76
CA LYS A 38 -17.32 -5.44 3.83
C LYS A 38 -17.55 -4.65 5.12
N THR A 39 -17.06 -5.12 6.26
CA THR A 39 -17.21 -4.45 7.56
C THR A 39 -16.29 -3.23 7.74
N ASN A 40 -15.31 -3.05 6.85
CA ASN A 40 -14.54 -1.80 6.73
C ASN A 40 -15.16 -0.82 5.72
N GLU A 41 -16.39 -1.06 5.27
CA GLU A 41 -17.17 -0.03 4.60
C GLU A 41 -17.46 1.09 5.61
N TYR A 42 -16.79 2.20 5.42
CA TYR A 42 -17.13 3.45 6.08
C TYR A 42 -18.52 3.87 5.62
N ASP A 43 -19.40 4.10 6.57
CA ASP A 43 -20.67 4.82 6.35
C ASP A 43 -20.39 6.04 5.48
N GLN A 44 -20.78 5.95 4.24
CA GLN A 44 -21.05 7.11 3.40
C GLN A 44 -22.45 7.58 3.80
N ASP A 45 -22.53 8.48 4.76
CA ASP A 45 -23.70 9.34 4.87
C ASP A 45 -23.75 10.23 3.63
N SER A 46 -24.42 9.74 2.61
CA SER A 46 -24.90 10.53 1.48
C SER A 46 -26.28 11.05 1.83
N ASN A 47 -26.34 12.19 2.47
CA ASN A 47 -27.53 13.05 2.41
C ASN A 47 -27.18 14.24 1.53
N ASP A 48 -27.36 14.06 0.23
CA ASP A 48 -27.55 15.15 -0.72
C ASP A 48 -29.05 15.49 -0.72
N GLU A 49 -29.47 16.44 0.10
CA GLU A 49 -30.71 17.15 -0.10
C GLU A 49 -30.43 18.40 -0.93
N ASP A 50 -31.07 18.39 -2.07
CA ASP A 50 -31.20 19.47 -3.06
C ASP A 50 -32.00 20.62 -2.43
N ASP A 51 -31.38 21.78 -2.22
CA ASP A 51 -32.12 23.00 -1.93
C ASP A 51 -31.63 24.15 -2.80
N SER A 52 -32.44 24.38 -3.83
CA SER A 52 -32.41 25.53 -4.70
C SER A 52 -32.98 26.78 -3.99
N VAL A 53 -32.14 27.78 -3.71
CA VAL A 53 -32.64 29.15 -3.46
C VAL A 53 -31.82 30.18 -4.24
N SER A 54 -32.55 30.84 -5.13
CA SER A 54 -32.12 32.02 -5.86
C SER A 54 -32.00 33.25 -4.94
N GLY A 55 -30.95 34.03 -5.10
CA GLY A 55 -30.81 35.31 -4.39
C GLY A 55 -29.70 36.18 -4.96
N ASN A 56 -30.05 37.03 -5.88
CA ASN A 56 -29.23 38.06 -6.50
C ASN A 56 -28.87 39.18 -5.50
N LYS A 57 -27.55 39.56 -5.42
CA LYS A 57 -27.16 40.98 -5.24
C LYS A 57 -25.66 41.19 -5.52
N ASN A 58 -25.40 42.09 -6.47
CA ASN A 58 -24.12 42.73 -6.79
C ASN A 58 -23.50 43.41 -5.58
N THR A 59 -22.17 43.24 -5.40
CA THR A 59 -21.25 44.38 -5.16
C THR A 59 -19.78 43.94 -5.15
N ASN A 60 -18.97 44.71 -5.90
CA ASN A 60 -17.52 44.89 -5.81
C ASN A 60 -16.59 43.74 -6.30
N ILE A 61 -16.33 43.81 -7.60
CA ILE A 61 -15.20 43.23 -8.30
C ILE A 61 -14.03 44.22 -8.20
N ILE A 62 -12.93 43.85 -7.56
CA ILE A 62 -11.54 44.16 -7.92
C ILE A 62 -10.64 43.37 -6.93
N SER A 63 -9.90 42.40 -7.40
CA SER A 63 -8.84 41.60 -6.81
C SER A 63 -9.07 40.08 -6.69
N SER A 64 -9.91 39.47 -7.53
CA SER A 64 -10.17 38.03 -7.47
C SER A 64 -9.69 37.21 -8.69
N SER A 65 -9.15 37.86 -9.74
CA SER A 65 -8.83 37.14 -11.00
C SER A 65 -7.62 36.22 -10.92
N VAL A 66 -6.61 36.54 -10.08
CA VAL A 66 -5.39 35.71 -9.98
C VAL A 66 -5.60 34.46 -9.12
N LYS A 67 -6.56 34.50 -8.16
CA LYS A 67 -6.87 33.34 -7.29
C LYS A 67 -7.83 32.34 -7.95
N THR A 68 -8.70 32.78 -8.86
CA THR A 68 -9.69 31.93 -9.53
C THR A 68 -9.10 31.04 -10.62
N ASP A 69 -7.99 31.45 -11.25
CA ASP A 69 -7.34 30.64 -12.29
C ASP A 69 -6.59 29.44 -11.69
N ALA A 70 -6.00 29.59 -10.50
CA ALA A 70 -5.33 28.47 -9.80
C ALA A 70 -6.34 27.36 -9.37
N ILE A 71 -7.58 27.72 -9.04
CA ILE A 71 -8.63 26.77 -8.63
C ILE A 71 -9.17 25.95 -9.81
N LYS A 72 -9.27 26.55 -11.01
CA LYS A 72 -9.69 25.85 -12.22
C LYS A 72 -8.71 24.78 -12.69
N GLU A 73 -7.43 24.86 -12.29
CA GLU A 73 -6.41 23.88 -12.64
C GLU A 73 -6.39 22.64 -11.73
N LEU A 74 -6.95 22.70 -10.52
CA LEU A 74 -7.04 21.58 -9.61
C LEU A 74 -8.32 20.76 -9.90
N GLN A 75 -8.28 19.96 -10.96
CA GLN A 75 -9.40 19.10 -11.32
C GLN A 75 -9.71 18.11 -10.19
N ASN A 76 -11.00 18.01 -9.86
CA ASN A 76 -11.52 17.04 -8.87
C ASN A 76 -11.07 17.26 -7.42
N CYS A 77 -10.72 18.47 -7.01
CA CYS A 77 -10.40 18.80 -5.62
C CYS A 77 -11.53 19.59 -4.95
N SER A 78 -11.80 19.27 -3.69
CA SER A 78 -12.73 19.98 -2.82
C SER A 78 -12.19 20.03 -1.39
N ASP A 79 -12.56 21.06 -0.62
CA ASP A 79 -12.29 21.06 0.80
C ASP A 79 -13.15 20.01 1.50
N PHE A 80 -12.55 19.30 2.45
CA PHE A 80 -13.24 18.31 3.26
C PHE A 80 -13.94 18.97 4.46
N ASN A 81 -15.01 18.33 4.97
CA ASN A 81 -15.85 18.91 6.05
C ASN A 81 -15.11 19.15 7.39
N ASP A 82 -13.87 18.73 7.54
CA ASP A 82 -13.05 18.89 8.75
C ASP A 82 -12.34 20.27 8.87
N SER A 83 -12.66 21.22 8.01
CA SER A 83 -12.13 22.60 7.96
C SER A 83 -10.66 22.78 7.61
N ILE A 84 -9.84 21.70 7.53
CA ILE A 84 -8.38 21.81 7.33
C ILE A 84 -7.83 20.94 6.22
N THR A 85 -8.63 20.14 5.53
CA THR A 85 -8.17 19.15 4.54
C THR A 85 -8.75 19.42 3.16
N THR A 86 -7.92 19.36 2.13
CA THR A 86 -8.36 19.29 0.73
C THR A 86 -8.27 17.85 0.25
N VAL A 87 -9.30 17.39 -0.45
CA VAL A 87 -9.36 16.06 -1.06
C VAL A 87 -9.47 16.17 -2.58
N CYS A 88 -8.54 15.54 -3.28
CA CYS A 88 -8.56 15.41 -4.73
C CYS A 88 -8.79 13.94 -5.10
N LYS A 89 -9.87 13.66 -5.86
CA LYS A 89 -10.28 12.29 -6.20
C LYS A 89 -10.07 11.99 -7.68
N GLU A 90 -9.95 10.69 -8.00
CA GLU A 90 -9.88 10.17 -9.39
C GLU A 90 -8.81 10.84 -10.25
N ILE A 91 -7.67 11.19 -9.65
CA ILE A 91 -6.54 11.79 -10.38
C ILE A 91 -5.89 10.71 -11.25
N ASN A 92 -5.89 10.89 -12.56
CA ASN A 92 -5.23 10.00 -13.50
C ASN A 92 -3.73 10.29 -13.56
N TYR A 93 -2.92 9.42 -12.97
CA TYR A 93 -1.46 9.59 -12.93
C TYR A 93 -0.74 9.06 -14.18
N ALA A 94 -1.39 8.21 -14.96
CA ALA A 94 -0.79 7.56 -16.12
C ALA A 94 -1.12 8.25 -17.45
N SER A 95 -2.10 9.16 -17.46
CA SER A 95 -2.61 9.82 -18.68
C SER A 95 -3.17 8.82 -19.70
N THR A 96 -3.86 7.80 -19.22
CA THR A 96 -4.56 6.75 -19.99
C THR A 96 -6.04 6.75 -19.61
N ASP A 97 -6.88 6.04 -20.36
CA ASP A 97 -8.30 5.85 -20.03
C ASP A 97 -8.53 4.71 -19.01
N ASN A 98 -7.48 4.12 -18.48
CA ASN A 98 -7.59 3.01 -17.54
C ASN A 98 -7.87 3.52 -16.12
N THR A 99 -9.09 3.27 -15.62
CA THR A 99 -9.53 3.67 -14.29
C THR A 99 -8.73 3.04 -13.15
N ARG A 100 -7.96 1.96 -13.45
CA ARG A 100 -7.01 1.36 -12.50
C ARG A 100 -5.71 2.15 -12.36
N GLN A 101 -5.50 3.22 -13.13
CA GLN A 101 -4.31 4.06 -13.06
C GLN A 101 -4.67 5.45 -12.50
N THR A 102 -5.43 5.46 -11.41
CA THR A 102 -5.87 6.67 -10.71
C THR A 102 -5.46 6.65 -9.24
N LEU A 103 -5.37 7.84 -8.64
CA LEU A 103 -5.12 8.03 -7.22
C LEU A 103 -6.11 9.03 -6.61
N ASN A 104 -6.26 8.95 -5.28
CA ASN A 104 -6.87 9.99 -4.47
C ASN A 104 -5.79 10.61 -3.58
N LEU A 105 -5.89 11.91 -3.32
CA LEU A 105 -4.90 12.67 -2.55
C LEU A 105 -5.59 13.53 -1.51
N TRP A 106 -5.13 13.47 -0.26
CA TRP A 106 -5.56 14.29 0.86
C TRP A 106 -4.41 15.18 1.29
N ILE A 107 -4.65 16.49 1.36
CA ILE A 107 -3.66 17.50 1.68
C ILE A 107 -4.06 18.16 3.00
N PRO A 108 -3.17 18.29 4.00
CA PRO A 108 -3.50 18.86 5.31
C PRO A 108 -3.56 20.38 5.32
N CYS A 109 -4.26 20.96 4.37
CA CYS A 109 -4.59 22.38 4.28
C CYS A 109 -5.78 22.59 3.36
N LYS A 110 -6.54 23.66 3.54
CA LYS A 110 -7.50 24.10 2.52
C LYS A 110 -6.77 24.64 1.30
N ILE A 111 -7.24 24.29 0.12
CA ILE A 111 -6.55 24.57 -1.15
C ILE A 111 -6.19 26.04 -1.34
N ASN A 112 -7.01 26.95 -0.83
CA ASN A 112 -6.80 28.39 -0.91
C ASN A 112 -5.99 28.97 0.27
N GLU A 113 -5.71 28.15 1.28
CA GLU A 113 -5.07 28.52 2.55
C GLU A 113 -3.71 27.81 2.75
N CYS A 114 -3.30 26.97 1.80
CA CYS A 114 -2.08 26.17 1.93
C CYS A 114 -0.78 26.99 2.02
N SER A 115 -0.80 28.28 1.81
CA SER A 115 0.39 29.13 1.80
C SER A 115 1.52 28.56 0.90
N ASN A 116 2.77 28.89 1.17
CA ASN A 116 3.93 28.31 0.46
C ASN A 116 4.47 27.02 1.12
N LYS A 117 3.73 26.42 2.06
CA LYS A 117 4.14 25.21 2.77
C LYS A 117 3.99 24.00 1.85
N GLN A 118 4.99 23.12 1.88
CA GLN A 118 4.96 21.80 1.26
C GLN A 118 4.92 20.73 2.34
N TYR A 119 4.16 19.66 2.09
CA TYR A 119 3.93 18.57 3.03
C TYR A 119 4.58 17.28 2.53
N PRO A 120 5.30 16.53 3.36
CA PRO A 120 5.62 15.14 3.04
C PRO A 120 4.35 14.38 2.66
N VAL A 121 4.49 13.32 1.86
CA VAL A 121 3.34 12.50 1.48
C VAL A 121 3.61 11.02 1.76
N VAL A 122 2.60 10.32 2.26
CA VAL A 122 2.59 8.86 2.35
C VAL A 122 1.63 8.31 1.30
N ILE A 123 2.12 7.41 0.45
CA ILE A 123 1.35 6.73 -0.59
C ILE A 123 0.96 5.35 -0.07
N HIS A 124 -0.32 5.06 -0.08
CA HIS A 124 -0.90 3.77 0.27
C HIS A 124 -1.16 2.92 -0.96
N ILE A 125 -0.81 1.64 -0.89
CA ILE A 125 -1.02 0.63 -1.93
C ILE A 125 -1.87 -0.50 -1.35
N HIS A 126 -3.06 -0.69 -1.91
CA HIS A 126 -4.00 -1.70 -1.44
C HIS A 126 -3.51 -3.14 -1.71
N GLY A 127 -3.97 -4.08 -0.88
CA GLY A 127 -3.81 -5.51 -1.08
C GLY A 127 -4.75 -6.10 -2.12
N GLY A 128 -4.94 -7.43 -2.07
CA GLY A 128 -5.88 -8.15 -2.91
C GLY A 128 -5.25 -9.08 -3.93
N GLY A 129 -4.07 -9.68 -3.61
CA GLY A 129 -3.44 -10.72 -4.44
C GLY A 129 -3.12 -10.27 -5.87
N PHE A 130 -2.97 -8.97 -6.11
CA PHE A 130 -2.84 -8.35 -7.44
C PHE A 130 -4.05 -8.57 -8.37
N ALA A 131 -5.14 -9.17 -7.89
CA ALA A 131 -6.32 -9.53 -8.68
C ALA A 131 -7.57 -8.69 -8.33
N PHE A 132 -7.62 -8.11 -7.14
CA PHE A 132 -8.72 -7.27 -6.66
C PHE A 132 -8.21 -6.17 -5.72
N GLY A 133 -9.12 -5.44 -5.08
CA GLY A 133 -8.79 -4.31 -4.21
C GLY A 133 -8.98 -2.95 -4.87
N SER A 134 -8.89 -1.89 -4.09
CA SER A 134 -9.13 -0.52 -4.55
C SER A 134 -8.47 0.50 -3.63
N LYS A 135 -8.09 1.65 -4.19
CA LYS A 135 -7.64 2.84 -3.45
C LYS A 135 -8.66 3.42 -2.48
N LEU A 136 -9.91 2.95 -2.54
CA LEU A 136 -10.98 3.39 -1.64
C LEU A 136 -10.94 2.67 -0.28
N LYS A 137 -10.20 1.56 -0.17
CA LYS A 137 -10.09 0.77 1.06
C LYS A 137 -8.70 0.96 1.69
N PHE A 138 -8.65 1.71 2.75
CA PHE A 138 -7.45 1.95 3.54
C PHE A 138 -7.83 2.24 5.01
N PRO A 139 -6.99 1.89 5.98
CA PRO A 139 -7.21 2.26 7.39
C PRO A 139 -7.12 3.78 7.58
N LYS A 140 -7.88 4.32 8.54
CA LYS A 140 -7.72 5.72 8.95
C LYS A 140 -6.39 5.91 9.67
N TYR A 141 -5.57 6.83 9.18
CA TYR A 141 -4.29 7.19 9.75
C TYR A 141 -4.31 8.61 10.33
N ASN A 142 -3.36 8.90 11.22
CA ASN A 142 -3.20 10.23 11.81
C ASN A 142 -2.27 11.14 10.99
N PHE A 143 -2.01 10.83 9.72
CA PHE A 143 -1.04 11.54 8.89
C PHE A 143 -1.39 13.02 8.72
N LEU A 144 -2.63 13.33 8.34
CA LEU A 144 -3.06 14.72 8.11
C LEU A 144 -2.92 15.60 9.36
N LYS A 145 -3.23 15.07 10.55
CA LYS A 145 -3.03 15.77 11.83
C LYS A 145 -1.56 16.05 12.14
N ASN A 146 -0.65 15.27 11.55
CA ASN A 146 0.80 15.43 11.68
C ASN A 146 1.41 16.12 10.47
N GLU A 147 0.58 16.85 9.70
CA GLU A 147 1.02 17.61 8.53
C GLU A 147 1.77 16.75 7.50
N ILE A 148 1.29 15.54 7.29
CA ILE A 148 1.72 14.62 6.23
C ILE A 148 0.52 14.41 5.30
N ALA A 149 0.67 14.73 4.04
CA ALA A 149 -0.32 14.43 3.01
C ALA A 149 -0.44 12.91 2.83
N PHE A 150 -1.61 12.47 2.40
CA PHE A 150 -1.89 11.06 2.17
C PHE A 150 -2.40 10.83 0.75
N ALA A 151 -1.87 9.83 0.06
CA ALA A 151 -2.36 9.40 -1.23
C ALA A 151 -2.71 7.91 -1.18
N SER A 152 -3.77 7.51 -1.87
CA SER A 152 -4.08 6.10 -2.10
C SER A 152 -4.19 5.84 -3.59
N ILE A 153 -3.50 4.80 -4.08
CA ILE A 153 -3.40 4.52 -5.50
C ILE A 153 -4.12 3.23 -5.88
N ASN A 154 -4.75 3.24 -7.05
CA ASN A 154 -5.04 2.03 -7.81
C ASN A 154 -3.84 1.69 -8.69
N TYR A 155 -3.74 0.43 -9.09
CA TYR A 155 -2.79 -0.08 -10.07
C TYR A 155 -3.47 -1.17 -10.90
N ARG A 156 -2.96 -1.46 -12.10
CA ARG A 156 -3.54 -2.50 -12.96
C ARG A 156 -3.45 -3.87 -12.29
N LEU A 157 -4.57 -4.56 -12.30
CA LEU A 157 -4.73 -5.89 -11.71
C LEU A 157 -4.58 -6.96 -12.79
N ILE A 158 -4.29 -8.19 -12.36
CA ILE A 158 -4.25 -9.36 -13.25
C ILE A 158 -5.63 -9.53 -13.94
N PRO A 159 -5.66 -9.87 -15.25
CA PRO A 159 -4.51 -10.28 -16.08
C PRO A 159 -3.76 -9.13 -16.75
N GLN A 160 -4.21 -7.88 -16.66
CA GLN A 160 -3.60 -6.74 -17.34
C GLN A 160 -2.33 -6.24 -16.63
N GLY A 161 -2.25 -6.46 -15.32
CA GLY A 161 -1.22 -5.94 -14.42
C GLY A 161 -0.28 -7.03 -13.86
N GLN A 162 0.18 -7.99 -14.67
CA GLN A 162 1.20 -8.95 -14.25
C GLN A 162 2.53 -8.25 -13.96
N PHE A 163 3.42 -8.90 -13.18
CA PHE A 163 4.76 -8.37 -12.93
C PHE A 163 5.52 -8.19 -14.27
N PRO A 164 6.19 -7.06 -14.49
CA PRO A 164 6.39 -5.92 -13.58
C PRO A 164 5.37 -4.77 -13.76
N VAL A 165 4.26 -4.97 -14.45
CA VAL A 165 3.30 -3.91 -14.87
C VAL A 165 2.72 -3.16 -13.66
N TYR A 166 2.31 -3.85 -12.60
CA TYR A 166 1.82 -3.19 -11.37
C TYR A 166 2.92 -2.38 -10.66
N LEU A 167 4.19 -2.79 -10.76
CA LEU A 167 5.32 -2.01 -10.25
C LEU A 167 5.53 -0.72 -11.07
N HIS A 168 5.40 -0.81 -12.40
CA HIS A 168 5.46 0.36 -13.29
C HIS A 168 4.37 1.38 -12.97
N ASP A 169 3.15 0.92 -12.64
CA ASP A 169 2.05 1.78 -12.25
C ASP A 169 2.33 2.51 -10.93
N ALA A 170 2.81 1.79 -9.92
CA ALA A 170 3.18 2.40 -8.65
C ALA A 170 4.31 3.43 -8.79
N LYS A 171 5.34 3.11 -9.58
CA LYS A 171 6.42 4.07 -9.89
C LYS A 171 5.90 5.29 -10.67
N ALA A 172 4.99 5.09 -11.60
CA ALA A 172 4.34 6.19 -12.33
C ALA A 172 3.55 7.12 -11.40
N ALA A 173 2.81 6.57 -10.42
CA ALA A 173 2.10 7.36 -9.42
C ALA A 173 3.07 8.20 -8.56
N ILE A 174 4.21 7.64 -8.15
CA ILE A 174 5.26 8.38 -7.42
C ILE A 174 5.81 9.52 -8.30
N ARG A 175 6.14 9.25 -9.57
CA ARG A 175 6.62 10.28 -10.50
C ARG A 175 5.58 11.37 -10.73
N TRP A 176 4.31 10.99 -10.85
CA TRP A 176 3.21 11.95 -11.00
C TRP A 176 3.11 12.88 -9.78
N ILE A 177 3.14 12.32 -8.57
CA ILE A 177 3.10 13.10 -7.32
C ILE A 177 4.29 14.06 -7.27
N ARG A 178 5.49 13.61 -7.59
CA ARG A 178 6.70 14.45 -7.61
C ARG A 178 6.62 15.56 -8.64
N GLY A 179 6.23 15.25 -9.88
CA GLY A 179 6.10 16.23 -10.97
C GLY A 179 4.98 17.25 -10.76
N ASN A 180 4.02 16.97 -9.89
CA ASN A 180 2.94 17.88 -9.54
C ASN A 180 3.10 18.47 -8.11
N SER A 181 4.24 18.28 -7.48
CA SER A 181 4.48 18.62 -6.07
C SER A 181 4.13 20.06 -5.72
N SER A 182 4.57 21.03 -6.50
CA SER A 182 4.27 22.45 -6.29
C SER A 182 2.76 22.73 -6.38
N LYS A 183 2.07 22.08 -7.32
CA LYS A 183 0.63 22.27 -7.55
C LYS A 183 -0.22 21.78 -6.38
N TYR A 184 0.18 20.66 -5.76
CA TYR A 184 -0.54 20.01 -4.67
C TYR A 184 0.11 20.22 -3.30
N HIS A 185 1.02 21.19 -3.17
CA HIS A 185 1.71 21.48 -1.90
C HIS A 185 2.43 20.27 -1.28
N ILE A 186 2.98 19.39 -2.12
CA ILE A 186 3.73 18.20 -1.68
C ILE A 186 5.23 18.50 -1.69
N ASP A 187 5.94 18.01 -0.68
CA ASP A 187 7.41 18.01 -0.69
C ASP A 187 7.92 16.87 -1.58
N PRO A 188 8.54 17.18 -2.74
CA PRO A 188 9.01 16.16 -3.68
C PRO A 188 10.15 15.31 -3.14
N ASN A 189 10.81 15.73 -2.05
CA ASN A 189 11.95 15.06 -1.45
C ASN A 189 11.57 14.14 -0.30
N ASN A 190 10.32 14.17 0.15
CA ASN A 190 9.85 13.43 1.31
C ASN A 190 8.58 12.62 0.99
N ILE A 191 8.76 11.53 0.23
CA ILE A 191 7.71 10.59 -0.19
C ILE A 191 7.91 9.26 0.53
N GLY A 192 6.96 8.89 1.36
CA GLY A 192 6.87 7.56 1.99
C GLY A 192 5.88 6.67 1.27
N ILE A 193 5.99 5.35 1.49
CA ILE A 193 5.09 4.39 0.89
C ILE A 193 4.71 3.30 1.90
N MET A 194 3.48 2.82 1.81
CA MET A 194 3.02 1.69 2.62
C MET A 194 1.97 0.87 1.87
N GLY A 195 1.84 -0.39 2.23
CA GLY A 195 0.81 -1.24 1.62
C GLY A 195 0.65 -2.56 2.34
N GLU A 196 -0.49 -3.21 2.11
CA GLU A 196 -0.87 -4.47 2.73
C GLU A 196 -0.84 -5.63 1.73
N SER A 197 -0.44 -6.84 2.18
CA SER A 197 -0.50 -8.07 1.38
C SER A 197 0.24 -7.92 0.04
N ALA A 198 -0.45 -8.04 -1.08
CA ALA A 198 0.11 -7.73 -2.41
C ALA A 198 0.67 -6.30 -2.50
N GLY A 199 -0.01 -5.30 -1.87
CA GLY A 199 0.49 -3.93 -1.74
C GLY A 199 1.74 -3.85 -0.85
N GLY A 200 1.85 -4.69 0.18
CA GLY A 200 3.05 -4.82 1.01
C GLY A 200 4.25 -5.37 0.24
N ALA A 201 4.02 -6.38 -0.62
CA ALA A 201 5.04 -6.88 -1.52
C ALA A 201 5.47 -5.81 -2.53
N LEU A 202 4.50 -5.05 -3.09
CA LEU A 202 4.78 -3.94 -4.01
C LEU A 202 5.57 -2.82 -3.32
N THR A 203 5.25 -2.52 -2.05
CA THR A 203 6.05 -1.61 -1.22
C THR A 203 7.50 -2.08 -1.06
N SER A 204 7.72 -3.38 -0.88
CA SER A 204 9.06 -3.98 -0.79
C SER A 204 9.84 -3.84 -2.10
N TYR A 205 9.21 -4.09 -3.26
CA TYR A 205 9.85 -3.84 -4.54
C TYR A 205 10.29 -2.38 -4.67
N LEU A 206 9.41 -1.42 -4.34
CA LEU A 206 9.72 0.00 -4.43
C LEU A 206 10.89 0.39 -3.52
N ALA A 207 10.93 -0.13 -2.29
CA ALA A 207 12.00 0.12 -1.34
C ALA A 207 13.36 -0.45 -1.81
N PHE A 208 13.36 -1.66 -2.37
CA PHE A 208 14.59 -2.38 -2.73
C PHE A 208 15.08 -2.05 -4.15
N THR A 209 14.22 -1.44 -4.98
CA THR A 209 14.57 -0.99 -6.34
C THR A 209 14.63 0.52 -6.47
N ASN A 210 14.89 1.21 -5.35
CA ASN A 210 15.03 2.66 -5.33
C ASN A 210 16.14 3.10 -6.30
N GLU A 211 15.85 4.05 -7.20
CA GLU A 211 16.76 4.55 -8.24
C GLU A 211 17.20 3.52 -9.32
N ILE A 212 16.63 2.32 -9.32
CA ILE A 212 16.95 1.29 -10.32
C ILE A 212 15.95 1.35 -11.48
N LYS A 213 16.50 1.41 -12.71
CA LYS A 213 15.69 1.39 -13.93
C LYS A 213 15.49 0.00 -14.50
N GLU A 214 16.53 -0.82 -14.47
CA GLU A 214 16.52 -2.20 -14.93
C GLU A 214 17.53 -3.05 -14.15
N LEU A 215 17.32 -4.35 -14.09
CA LEU A 215 18.20 -5.32 -13.44
C LEU A 215 18.19 -6.64 -14.20
N ILE A 216 19.24 -7.45 -13.98
CA ILE A 216 19.24 -8.86 -14.34
C ILE A 216 19.04 -9.68 -13.06
N ILE A 217 18.01 -10.51 -13.05
CA ILE A 217 17.68 -11.46 -11.98
C ILE A 217 17.56 -12.84 -12.62
N ASP A 218 18.36 -13.80 -12.16
CA ASP A 218 18.43 -15.17 -12.72
C ASP A 218 18.47 -15.15 -14.26
N ASP A 219 19.44 -14.42 -14.84
CA ASP A 219 19.66 -14.22 -16.27
C ASP A 219 18.47 -13.55 -17.01
N THR A 220 17.43 -13.16 -16.30
CA THR A 220 16.28 -12.45 -16.86
C THR A 220 16.44 -10.95 -16.70
N LYS A 221 16.39 -10.21 -17.81
CA LYS A 221 16.36 -8.74 -17.80
C LYS A 221 14.99 -8.25 -17.38
N VAL A 222 14.91 -7.56 -16.24
CA VAL A 222 13.69 -6.99 -15.69
C VAL A 222 13.73 -5.47 -15.83
N ASN A 223 12.78 -4.91 -16.56
CA ASN A 223 12.52 -3.47 -16.56
C ASN A 223 11.79 -3.12 -15.26
N ILE A 224 12.44 -2.37 -14.39
CA ILE A 224 11.93 -2.00 -13.07
C ILE A 224 11.16 -0.68 -13.11
N GLU A 225 11.66 0.30 -13.88
CA GLU A 225 11.09 1.66 -13.87
C GLU A 225 9.83 1.79 -14.73
N GLY A 226 9.78 1.09 -15.85
CA GLY A 226 8.71 1.24 -16.84
C GLY A 226 8.68 2.61 -17.51
N ASN A 227 7.66 2.80 -18.34
CA ASN A 227 7.47 4.03 -19.13
C ASN A 227 6.03 4.55 -19.03
N VAL A 228 5.33 4.28 -17.94
CA VAL A 228 3.96 4.70 -17.73
C VAL A 228 3.89 6.17 -17.35
N GLY A 229 2.92 6.91 -17.92
CA GLY A 229 2.64 8.31 -17.61
C GLY A 229 3.55 9.31 -18.32
N LYS A 230 3.35 10.59 -18.00
CA LYS A 230 4.03 11.74 -18.66
C LYS A 230 5.34 12.15 -17.97
N TYR A 231 5.50 11.83 -16.69
CA TYR A 231 6.59 12.32 -15.84
C TYR A 231 7.80 11.40 -15.86
N LEU A 232 8.25 10.97 -17.04
CA LEU A 232 9.34 10.00 -17.22
C LEU A 232 10.71 10.53 -16.79
N ASN A 233 10.87 11.86 -16.72
CA ASN A 233 12.09 12.52 -16.27
C ASN A 233 12.13 12.71 -14.75
N GLU A 234 11.00 12.50 -14.06
CA GLU A 234 10.93 12.55 -12.60
C GLU A 234 11.45 11.25 -11.98
N SER A 235 12.00 11.36 -10.78
CA SER A 235 12.46 10.20 -10.02
C SER A 235 11.27 9.46 -9.38
N SER A 236 11.30 8.13 -9.40
CA SER A 236 10.40 7.29 -8.61
C SER A 236 10.94 6.95 -7.21
N LYS A 237 11.99 7.66 -6.75
CA LYS A 237 12.64 7.48 -5.45
C LYS A 237 11.66 7.73 -4.30
N ILE A 238 11.77 6.92 -3.25
CA ILE A 238 11.07 7.07 -1.98
C ILE A 238 12.06 7.23 -0.83
N GLN A 239 11.59 7.69 0.34
CA GLN A 239 12.44 7.98 1.50
C GLN A 239 12.15 7.08 2.71
N ALA A 240 11.00 6.41 2.75
CA ALA A 240 10.65 5.45 3.82
C ALA A 240 9.56 4.49 3.34
N ALA A 241 9.54 3.28 3.87
CA ALA A 241 8.58 2.25 3.45
C ALA A 241 8.08 1.39 4.61
N ILE A 242 6.76 1.08 4.62
CA ILE A 242 6.14 0.13 5.55
C ILE A 242 5.47 -1.00 4.78
N ASN A 243 5.94 -2.21 4.96
CA ASN A 243 5.34 -3.43 4.44
C ASN A 243 4.45 -4.08 5.50
N TYR A 244 3.18 -4.18 5.23
CA TYR A 244 2.23 -4.97 6.00
C TYR A 244 2.06 -6.35 5.38
N PHE A 245 2.55 -7.37 6.04
CA PHE A 245 2.38 -8.79 5.71
C PHE A 245 2.46 -9.13 4.20
N GLY A 246 3.34 -8.44 3.47
CA GLY A 246 3.62 -8.77 2.07
C GLY A 246 4.53 -9.99 1.95
N HIS A 247 4.38 -10.78 0.89
CA HIS A 247 5.27 -11.90 0.65
C HIS A 247 6.70 -11.44 0.31
N ALA A 248 7.68 -12.28 0.66
CA ALA A 248 9.10 -12.05 0.40
C ALA A 248 9.59 -12.84 -0.82
N ASP A 249 9.21 -14.09 -0.89
CA ASP A 249 9.71 -15.11 -1.82
C ASP A 249 8.52 -15.78 -2.50
N SER A 250 8.37 -15.57 -3.80
CA SER A 250 7.25 -16.11 -4.57
C SER A 250 7.29 -17.63 -4.67
N LYS A 251 8.47 -18.26 -4.73
CA LYS A 251 8.59 -19.72 -4.76
C LYS A 251 8.14 -20.34 -3.45
N LYS A 252 8.56 -19.77 -2.31
CA LYS A 252 8.14 -20.24 -0.98
C LYS A 252 6.65 -19.99 -0.76
N PHE A 253 6.14 -18.84 -1.16
CA PHE A 253 4.72 -18.51 -1.09
C PHE A 253 3.89 -19.49 -1.92
N CYS A 254 4.31 -19.74 -3.16
CA CYS A 254 3.71 -20.71 -4.07
C CYS A 254 3.71 -22.13 -3.46
N SER A 255 4.86 -22.59 -2.96
CA SER A 255 5.01 -23.94 -2.40
C SER A 255 4.18 -24.16 -1.14
N ALA A 256 4.02 -23.12 -0.29
CA ALA A 256 3.26 -23.22 0.96
C ALA A 256 1.74 -23.23 0.75
N LYS A 257 1.24 -22.56 -0.31
CA LYS A 257 -0.19 -22.36 -0.54
C LYS A 257 -0.74 -23.08 -1.78
N MET A 258 0.14 -23.45 -2.71
CA MET A 258 -0.24 -23.91 -4.03
C MET A 258 0.51 -25.18 -4.46
N GLY A 259 0.62 -26.15 -3.55
CA GLY A 259 1.25 -27.45 -3.84
C GLY A 259 0.79 -28.15 -5.13
N LEU A 260 -0.10 -27.51 -5.89
CA LEU A 260 -0.72 -28.01 -7.11
C LEU A 260 -0.65 -27.00 -8.28
N ASP A 261 -0.03 -25.83 -8.17
CA ASP A 261 0.13 -24.96 -9.35
C ASP A 261 1.20 -25.52 -10.27
N PRO A 262 0.83 -25.99 -11.49
CA PRO A 262 1.80 -26.47 -12.47
C PRO A 262 2.82 -25.39 -12.87
N ASN A 263 2.55 -24.09 -12.62
CA ASN A 263 3.48 -23.01 -12.86
C ASN A 263 4.46 -22.77 -11.70
N CYS A 264 4.23 -23.40 -10.54
CA CYS A 264 5.12 -23.37 -9.39
C CYS A 264 6.12 -24.55 -9.38
N ASN A 265 6.17 -25.35 -10.42
CA ASN A 265 7.14 -26.46 -10.52
C ASN A 265 8.51 -25.94 -11.01
N GLU A 266 9.57 -26.71 -10.72
CA GLU A 266 10.95 -26.35 -11.09
C GLU A 266 11.22 -26.29 -12.59
N LYS A 267 10.30 -26.80 -13.42
CA LYS A 267 10.38 -26.77 -14.88
C LYS A 267 9.66 -25.57 -15.51
N SER A 268 9.05 -24.70 -14.68
CA SER A 268 8.38 -23.49 -15.15
C SER A 268 9.41 -22.51 -15.72
N THR A 269 9.13 -21.94 -16.89
CA THR A 269 9.86 -20.77 -17.44
C THR A 269 9.55 -19.48 -16.68
N PHE A 270 8.71 -19.56 -15.63
CA PHE A 270 8.35 -18.42 -14.80
C PHE A 270 9.51 -18.04 -13.89
N CYS A 271 9.95 -16.78 -13.96
CA CYS A 271 11.03 -16.28 -13.12
C CYS A 271 10.53 -15.98 -11.70
N PHE A 272 10.56 -16.98 -10.81
CA PHE A 272 10.19 -16.80 -9.41
C PHE A 272 11.07 -15.77 -8.71
N ALA A 273 12.36 -15.75 -9.00
CA ALA A 273 13.26 -14.74 -8.44
C ALA A 273 12.89 -13.33 -8.88
N CYS A 274 12.46 -13.16 -10.15
CA CYS A 274 12.00 -11.87 -10.66
C CYS A 274 10.76 -11.36 -9.91
N THR A 275 9.88 -12.26 -9.48
CA THR A 275 8.65 -11.93 -8.74
C THR A 275 8.80 -12.02 -7.23
N SER A 276 10.02 -12.19 -6.71
CA SER A 276 10.33 -12.26 -5.28
C SER A 276 10.97 -10.96 -4.79
N PRO A 277 10.31 -10.15 -3.94
CA PRO A 277 10.89 -8.92 -3.40
C PRO A 277 12.27 -9.11 -2.77
N ILE A 278 12.50 -10.25 -2.10
CA ILE A 278 13.77 -10.57 -1.44
C ILE A 278 14.97 -10.57 -2.40
N SER A 279 14.76 -10.88 -3.68
CA SER A 279 15.82 -10.92 -4.70
C SER A 279 16.41 -9.54 -5.02
N TYR A 280 15.71 -8.47 -4.62
CA TYR A 280 16.10 -7.10 -4.88
C TYR A 280 16.82 -6.43 -3.70
N ILE A 281 16.88 -7.08 -2.53
CA ILE A 281 17.62 -6.57 -1.38
C ILE A 281 19.12 -6.50 -1.72
N GLY A 282 19.73 -5.34 -1.49
CA GLY A 282 21.15 -5.09 -1.80
C GLY A 282 21.42 -4.66 -3.26
N LYS A 283 20.38 -4.55 -4.09
CA LYS A 283 20.56 -4.10 -5.48
C LYS A 283 20.57 -2.56 -5.61
N SER A 284 19.82 -1.85 -4.77
CA SER A 284 19.87 -0.39 -4.72
C SER A 284 21.05 0.11 -3.89
N SER A 285 21.71 1.15 -4.38
CA SER A 285 22.73 1.91 -3.63
C SER A 285 22.12 2.88 -2.61
N SER A 286 20.81 3.08 -2.66
CA SER A 286 20.05 4.01 -1.81
C SER A 286 18.97 3.29 -1.00
N PRO A 287 19.36 2.41 -0.05
CA PRO A 287 18.40 1.74 0.81
C PRO A 287 17.69 2.76 1.70
N VAL A 288 16.40 2.55 1.95
CA VAL A 288 15.55 3.45 2.74
C VAL A 288 15.20 2.83 4.10
N PRO A 289 14.84 3.63 5.11
CA PRO A 289 14.16 3.16 6.30
C PRO A 289 12.99 2.25 5.94
N TYR A 290 12.98 1.04 6.53
CA TYR A 290 12.04 0.00 6.17
C TYR A 290 11.43 -0.67 7.40
N MET A 291 10.11 -0.69 7.47
CA MET A 291 9.36 -1.34 8.55
C MET A 291 8.54 -2.50 7.98
N ILE A 292 8.54 -3.61 8.70
CA ILE A 292 7.73 -4.79 8.41
C ILE A 292 6.76 -4.97 9.57
N ILE A 293 5.48 -5.17 9.27
CA ILE A 293 4.43 -5.46 10.24
C ILE A 293 3.77 -6.77 9.83
N HIS A 294 3.78 -7.79 10.72
CA HIS A 294 3.31 -9.12 10.35
C HIS A 294 2.72 -9.87 11.54
N GLY A 295 1.59 -10.55 11.31
CA GLY A 295 0.92 -11.40 12.29
C GLY A 295 1.53 -12.79 12.36
N THR A 296 1.67 -13.37 13.58
CA THR A 296 2.26 -14.72 13.75
C THR A 296 1.32 -15.85 13.30
N ASN A 297 0.02 -15.58 13.25
CA ASN A 297 -1.01 -16.53 12.82
C ASN A 297 -1.57 -16.20 11.45
N ASP A 298 -0.75 -15.52 10.62
CA ASP A 298 -1.13 -15.22 9.24
C ASP A 298 -1.14 -16.49 8.40
N THR A 299 -2.35 -16.93 8.02
CA THR A 299 -2.56 -18.14 7.23
C THR A 299 -2.51 -17.89 5.71
N LEU A 300 -2.61 -16.63 5.26
CA LEU A 300 -2.52 -16.28 3.84
C LEU A 300 -1.08 -16.04 3.39
N VAL A 301 -0.35 -15.21 4.11
CA VAL A 301 1.08 -14.98 3.89
C VAL A 301 1.80 -15.34 5.18
N PRO A 302 2.41 -16.54 5.28
CA PRO A 302 3.06 -16.97 6.51
C PRO A 302 4.06 -15.95 7.09
N TYR A 303 4.08 -15.80 8.42
CA TYR A 303 4.94 -14.86 9.15
C TYR A 303 6.42 -14.96 8.78
N GLU A 304 6.86 -16.15 8.34
CA GLU A 304 8.21 -16.42 7.86
C GLU A 304 8.61 -15.49 6.73
N HIS A 305 7.68 -15.00 5.90
CA HIS A 305 8.00 -14.02 4.85
C HIS A 305 8.47 -12.67 5.44
N GLY A 306 7.83 -12.19 6.50
CA GLY A 306 8.28 -11.00 7.21
C GLY A 306 9.66 -11.18 7.84
N LYS A 307 9.90 -12.33 8.46
CA LYS A 307 11.22 -12.70 9.03
C LYS A 307 12.31 -12.78 7.96
N LEU A 308 12.04 -13.44 6.85
CA LEU A 308 12.97 -13.54 5.72
C LEU A 308 13.43 -12.18 5.20
N LEU A 309 12.48 -11.22 5.03
CA LEU A 309 12.82 -9.86 4.62
C LEU A 309 13.69 -9.16 5.66
N PHE A 310 13.33 -9.26 6.94
CA PHE A 310 14.05 -8.63 8.03
C PHE A 310 15.50 -9.19 8.17
N GLU A 311 15.65 -10.50 8.16
CA GLU A 311 16.93 -11.18 8.26
C GLU A 311 17.83 -10.83 7.06
N LYS A 312 17.31 -11.01 5.84
CA LYS A 312 18.06 -10.71 4.62
C LYS A 312 18.49 -9.25 4.51
N PHE A 313 17.61 -8.31 4.88
CA PHE A 313 17.93 -6.88 4.91
C PHE A 313 19.02 -6.59 5.96
N SER A 314 18.87 -7.12 7.18
CA SER A 314 19.85 -6.96 8.25
C SER A 314 21.23 -7.46 7.83
N GLU A 315 21.31 -8.66 7.23
CA GLU A 315 22.55 -9.26 6.75
C GLU A 315 23.20 -8.45 5.62
N THR A 316 22.39 -7.92 4.72
CA THR A 316 22.89 -7.21 3.54
C THR A 316 23.49 -5.85 3.88
N TYR A 317 22.88 -5.12 4.84
CA TYR A 317 23.26 -3.74 5.16
C TYR A 317 23.96 -3.57 6.51
N LEU A 318 24.79 -4.54 6.92
CA LEU A 318 25.46 -4.55 8.23
C LEU A 318 26.23 -3.27 8.58
N LYS A 319 26.90 -2.63 7.62
CA LYS A 319 27.79 -1.48 7.86
C LYS A 319 27.09 -0.12 7.78
N ASN A 320 26.10 0.01 6.92
CA ASN A 320 25.35 1.27 6.66
C ASN A 320 23.86 0.97 6.67
N GLN A 321 23.40 0.29 7.72
CA GLN A 321 22.02 -0.13 7.83
C GLN A 321 21.10 1.10 7.97
N PRO A 322 20.15 1.34 7.05
CA PRO A 322 19.07 2.26 7.32
C PRO A 322 18.20 1.71 8.46
N GLU A 323 17.34 2.53 9.03
CA GLU A 323 16.42 2.07 10.06
C GLU A 323 15.59 0.89 9.54
N LEU A 324 15.64 -0.23 10.26
CA LEU A 324 14.91 -1.47 9.92
C LEU A 324 14.11 -1.91 11.13
N SER A 325 12.78 -2.01 10.99
CA SER A 325 11.90 -2.46 12.07
C SER A 325 11.13 -3.73 11.67
N LEU A 326 10.96 -4.64 12.63
CA LEU A 326 10.03 -5.76 12.57
C LEU A 326 9.03 -5.65 13.72
N ILE A 327 7.79 -5.33 13.39
CA ILE A 327 6.67 -5.28 14.34
C ILE A 327 5.90 -6.60 14.21
N THR A 328 6.04 -7.44 15.21
CA THR A 328 5.37 -8.74 15.29
C THR A 328 4.03 -8.59 15.98
N ILE A 329 2.96 -8.99 15.34
CA ILE A 329 1.64 -9.05 15.94
C ILE A 329 1.39 -10.48 16.40
N GLN A 330 1.67 -10.73 17.67
CA GLN A 330 1.49 -12.06 18.28
C GLN A 330 0.00 -12.42 18.27
N ASN A 331 -0.32 -13.61 17.80
CA ASN A 331 -1.67 -14.13 17.54
C ASN A 331 -2.44 -13.40 16.42
N GLY A 332 -1.85 -12.41 15.75
CA GLY A 332 -2.47 -11.70 14.65
C GLY A 332 -2.51 -12.51 13.37
N GLY A 333 -3.63 -12.48 12.65
CA GLY A 333 -3.79 -13.04 11.31
C GLY A 333 -3.39 -12.05 10.20
N HIS A 334 -3.98 -12.21 9.01
CA HIS A 334 -3.72 -11.39 7.83
C HIS A 334 -4.48 -10.04 7.89
N GLY A 335 -4.11 -9.16 8.82
CA GLY A 335 -4.66 -7.80 8.92
C GLY A 335 -5.96 -7.67 9.72
N ASN A 336 -6.59 -8.77 10.12
CA ASN A 336 -7.79 -8.80 10.95
C ASN A 336 -7.43 -8.77 12.45
N TRP A 337 -6.95 -7.61 12.88
CA TRP A 337 -6.50 -7.39 14.26
C TRP A 337 -7.56 -6.65 15.07
N ASP A 338 -7.48 -6.78 16.39
CA ASP A 338 -8.36 -6.04 17.29
C ASP A 338 -8.14 -4.52 17.23
N ASP A 339 -9.12 -3.74 17.69
CA ASP A 339 -9.09 -2.27 17.64
C ASP A 339 -7.90 -1.67 18.40
N ASN A 340 -7.52 -2.26 19.54
CA ASN A 340 -6.40 -1.79 20.34
C ASN A 340 -5.08 -1.96 19.58
N THR A 341 -4.86 -3.12 18.95
CA THR A 341 -3.72 -3.38 18.06
C THR A 341 -3.73 -2.41 16.88
N SER A 342 -4.87 -2.25 16.21
CA SER A 342 -5.03 -1.35 15.07
C SER A 342 -4.74 0.10 15.44
N ASN A 343 -5.18 0.57 16.61
CA ASN A 343 -4.89 1.93 17.09
C ASN A 343 -3.40 2.14 17.42
N LYS A 344 -2.77 1.16 18.09
CA LYS A 344 -1.31 1.21 18.34
C LYS A 344 -0.52 1.29 17.03
N LEU A 345 -0.95 0.56 16.01
CA LEU A 345 -0.28 0.59 14.70
C LEU A 345 -0.45 1.93 13.98
N LYS A 346 -1.58 2.64 14.16
CA LYS A 346 -1.72 4.01 13.61
C LYS A 346 -0.65 4.96 14.14
N ASP A 347 -0.37 4.89 15.44
CA ASP A 347 0.66 5.72 16.08
C ASP A 347 2.07 5.29 15.63
N ILE A 348 2.35 3.98 15.58
CA ILE A 348 3.63 3.43 15.13
C ILE A 348 3.92 3.88 13.69
N ASN A 349 2.93 3.78 12.79
CA ASN A 349 3.08 4.22 11.40
C ASN A 349 3.33 5.72 11.30
N THR A 350 2.54 6.49 12.04
CA THR A 350 2.66 7.95 12.05
C THR A 350 4.04 8.36 12.54
N ASN A 351 4.48 7.80 13.64
CA ASN A 351 5.79 8.06 14.24
C ASN A 351 6.94 7.67 13.30
N PHE A 352 6.83 6.52 12.62
CA PHE A 352 7.83 6.09 11.65
C PHE A 352 7.97 7.09 10.49
N PHE A 353 6.86 7.56 9.94
CA PHE A 353 6.91 8.53 8.83
C PHE A 353 7.28 9.94 9.29
N VAL A 354 6.81 10.41 10.46
CA VAL A 354 7.25 11.71 11.02
C VAL A 354 8.76 11.68 11.22
N ARG A 355 9.29 10.61 11.85
CA ARG A 355 10.72 10.45 12.07
C ARG A 355 11.52 10.49 10.77
N ASN A 356 11.06 9.84 9.71
CA ASN A 356 11.85 9.62 8.50
C ASN A 356 11.54 10.59 7.36
N LEU A 357 10.35 11.17 7.29
CA LEU A 357 9.98 12.15 6.25
C LEU A 357 10.08 13.61 6.74
N LYS A 358 9.91 13.85 8.04
CA LYS A 358 10.10 15.20 8.62
C LYS A 358 11.45 15.35 9.33
N ASN A 359 12.28 14.28 9.31
CA ASN A 359 13.57 14.19 9.97
C ASN A 359 13.52 14.49 11.48
N ASP A 360 12.41 14.13 12.14
CA ASP A 360 12.22 14.28 13.58
C ASP A 360 12.84 13.10 14.33
N LYS A 361 14.13 13.18 14.64
CA LYS A 361 14.88 12.11 15.31
C LYS A 361 14.63 12.03 16.82
N GLU A 362 13.86 12.93 17.41
CA GLU A 362 13.38 12.83 18.80
C GLU A 362 12.39 11.68 18.96
N ILE A 363 11.65 11.32 17.90
CA ILE A 363 10.80 10.14 17.91
C ILE A 363 11.66 8.87 18.00
N PRO A 364 11.44 8.00 19.00
CA PRO A 364 12.28 6.82 19.22
C PRO A 364 12.17 5.82 18.05
N TYR A 365 13.29 5.18 17.76
CA TYR A 365 13.39 4.09 16.82
C TYR A 365 13.39 2.73 17.55
N GLU A 366 12.52 1.82 17.15
CA GLU A 366 12.47 0.45 17.66
C GLU A 366 12.81 -0.55 16.55
N LYS A 367 13.90 -1.31 16.72
CA LYS A 367 14.30 -2.33 15.74
C LYS A 367 13.33 -3.52 15.70
N THR A 368 12.87 -3.94 16.87
CA THR A 368 11.89 -5.04 17.01
C THR A 368 10.88 -4.69 18.09
N LYS A 369 9.62 -5.00 17.84
CA LYS A 369 8.53 -4.82 18.79
C LYS A 369 7.50 -5.91 18.62
N THR A 370 7.03 -6.46 19.73
CA THR A 370 5.92 -7.41 19.75
C THR A 370 4.67 -6.74 20.35
N ILE A 371 3.56 -6.85 19.65
CA ILE A 371 2.24 -6.43 20.11
C ILE A 371 1.39 -7.69 20.20
N ILE A 372 0.77 -7.92 21.35
CA ILE A 372 -0.17 -9.03 21.53
C ILE A 372 -1.52 -8.55 21.02
N SER A 373 -2.05 -9.23 20.00
CA SER A 373 -3.42 -9.02 19.55
C SER A 373 -4.34 -9.90 20.38
N GLU A 374 -5.36 -9.31 20.98
CA GLU A 374 -6.46 -10.08 21.52
C GLU A 374 -7.27 -10.59 20.32
N CYS A 375 -7.60 -11.87 20.30
CA CYS A 375 -8.40 -12.43 19.21
C CYS A 375 -9.65 -11.59 18.96
N ALA A 376 -9.85 -11.12 17.76
CA ALA A 376 -11.06 -10.41 17.38
C ALA A 376 -12.26 -11.31 17.72
N LYS A 377 -13.18 -10.82 18.56
CA LYS A 377 -14.37 -11.54 19.02
C LYS A 377 -15.40 -11.69 17.88
N THR A 378 -15.06 -12.40 16.84
CA THR A 378 -16.06 -12.90 15.89
C THR A 378 -16.58 -14.23 16.42
N LYS A 379 -17.89 -14.47 16.35
CA LYS A 379 -18.55 -15.67 16.87
C LYS A 379 -17.96 -16.99 16.33
N SER A 380 -17.20 -16.95 15.25
CA SER A 380 -16.53 -18.08 14.60
C SER A 380 -15.10 -18.31 15.11
N SER A 381 -14.37 -17.27 15.52
CA SER A 381 -12.96 -17.37 15.94
C SER A 381 -12.74 -17.66 17.43
N ALA A 382 -13.81 -17.58 18.25
CA ALA A 382 -13.73 -17.87 19.69
C ALA A 382 -13.25 -19.30 20.00
N ASN A 383 -13.54 -20.27 19.14
CA ASN A 383 -13.11 -21.66 19.31
C ASN A 383 -11.62 -21.85 18.96
N LEU A 384 -11.12 -21.22 17.89
CA LEU A 384 -9.71 -21.29 17.47
C LEU A 384 -8.77 -20.58 18.47
N CYS A 385 -9.22 -19.47 19.07
CA CYS A 385 -8.44 -18.77 20.10
C CYS A 385 -8.32 -19.55 21.40
N ASN A 386 -9.36 -20.30 21.79
CA ASN A 386 -9.34 -21.11 22.99
C ASN A 386 -8.45 -22.36 22.87
N GLU A 387 -8.19 -22.86 21.67
CA GLU A 387 -7.27 -23.97 21.41
C GLU A 387 -5.80 -23.52 21.36
N ALA A 388 -5.53 -22.31 20.88
CA ALA A 388 -4.17 -21.76 20.82
C ALA A 388 -3.64 -21.26 22.18
N MET A 389 -4.52 -21.13 23.20
CA MET A 389 -4.16 -20.73 24.58
C MET A 389 -4.07 -21.91 25.54
N LYS A 390 -4.28 -23.15 25.09
CA LYS A 390 -4.03 -24.40 25.85
C LYS A 390 -2.70 -25.01 25.42
#